data_9f4e56a429162c10d2d4cf772b17d2e1
#
_entry.id   9f4e56a429162c10d2d4cf772b17d2e1
#
_cell.length_a   1.000
_cell.length_b   1.000
_cell.length_c   1.000
_cell.angle_alpha   90.00
_cell.angle_beta   90.00
_cell.angle_gamma   90.00
#
_symmetry.space_group_name_H-M   'P 1'
#
loop_
_entity.id
_entity.type
_entity.pdbx_description
1 polymer ?
#
loop_
_entity_poly.entity_id
_entity_poly.type
_entity_poly.pdbx_seq_one_letter_code
_entity_poly.pdbx_strand_id
1 'polypeptide(L)'
;MASRGLFITFEGIDGAGKSSHIDALADALRAQGRSVVRTREPGGTPLAETLRELFLTQPMDALTEALLVFAARRDHIGQVIAPALARGDVVLCDRFTDATFAYQGGGRGFATETLSILERMVQTGTALEPDLMLEPDLTLWFDLEPGVAAARLVSARAPDRFEAQDAEFFGRVAQAYAERARAAPQRFVRIDAAQSRHGVWQQLTSALVRRGWLAIMVAPPGGAA
;
A
#
# COMPACT_ATOMS: atom_id res chain seq x y z
N MET A 1 -19.27 -20.58 -7.76
CA MET A 1 -18.10 -19.79 -8.22
C MET A 1 -17.25 -19.46 -7.01
N ALA A 2 -15.93 -19.66 -7.07
CA ALA A 2 -15.05 -19.21 -6.00
C ALA A 2 -15.18 -17.67 -5.87
N SER A 3 -15.27 -17.16 -4.64
CA SER A 3 -15.31 -15.72 -4.43
C SER A 3 -13.95 -15.13 -4.82
N ARG A 4 -13.96 -13.94 -5.44
CA ARG A 4 -12.74 -13.14 -5.70
C ARG A 4 -11.93 -13.00 -4.41
N GLY A 5 -10.61 -13.05 -4.54
CA GLY A 5 -9.69 -12.79 -3.43
C GLY A 5 -9.83 -11.38 -2.87
N LEU A 6 -9.14 -11.11 -1.76
CA LEU A 6 -9.11 -9.78 -1.12
C LEU A 6 -7.85 -9.02 -1.52
N PHE A 7 -8.01 -7.75 -1.89
CA PHE A 7 -6.90 -6.84 -2.18
C PHE A 7 -6.75 -5.80 -1.09
N ILE A 8 -5.68 -5.87 -0.30
CA ILE A 8 -5.40 -5.00 0.84
C ILE A 8 -4.09 -4.26 0.58
N THR A 9 -4.11 -2.93 0.66
CA THR A 9 -2.94 -2.09 0.51
C THR A 9 -2.53 -1.43 1.83
N PHE A 10 -1.23 -1.19 1.96
CA PHE A 10 -0.61 -0.53 3.11
C PHE A 10 0.02 0.77 2.63
N GLU A 11 -0.51 1.87 3.09
CA GLU A 11 -0.13 3.20 2.63
C GLU A 11 0.42 4.05 3.77
N GLY A 12 1.12 5.12 3.42
CA GLY A 12 1.75 6.04 4.37
C GLY A 12 3.22 6.26 4.05
N ILE A 13 3.84 7.27 4.68
CA ILE A 13 5.22 7.68 4.43
C ILE A 13 6.25 6.61 4.86
N ASP A 14 7.48 6.72 4.39
CA ASP A 14 8.57 5.85 4.83
C ASP A 14 8.85 6.10 6.32
N GLY A 15 9.27 5.07 7.05
CA GLY A 15 9.42 5.15 8.51
C GLY A 15 8.12 4.93 9.31
N ALA A 16 6.94 4.82 8.67
CA ALA A 16 5.67 4.57 9.36
C ALA A 16 5.52 3.14 9.92
N GLY A 17 6.45 2.22 9.64
CA GLY A 17 6.48 0.88 10.24
C GLY A 17 5.59 -0.15 9.54
N LYS A 18 5.18 0.04 8.30
CA LYS A 18 4.29 -0.84 7.52
C LYS A 18 4.78 -2.28 7.44
N SER A 19 6.05 -2.50 7.03
CA SER A 19 6.57 -3.82 6.63
C SER A 19 6.40 -4.90 7.71
N SER A 20 6.72 -4.58 8.97
CA SER A 20 6.58 -5.55 10.08
C SER A 20 5.13 -5.97 10.35
N HIS A 21 4.17 -5.08 10.04
CA HIS A 21 2.75 -5.38 10.19
C HIS A 21 2.19 -6.14 8.99
N ILE A 22 2.72 -5.93 7.79
CA ILE A 22 2.40 -6.72 6.59
C ILE A 22 2.78 -8.19 6.83
N ASP A 23 3.98 -8.44 7.35
CA ASP A 23 4.46 -9.78 7.67
C ASP A 23 3.58 -10.46 8.70
N ALA A 24 3.31 -9.79 9.82
CA ALA A 24 2.48 -10.32 10.88
C ALA A 24 1.04 -10.62 10.40
N LEU A 25 0.47 -9.75 9.53
CA LEU A 25 -0.86 -9.99 8.98
C LEU A 25 -0.87 -11.17 8.00
N ALA A 26 0.16 -11.29 7.17
CA ALA A 26 0.29 -12.44 6.26
C ALA A 26 0.30 -13.76 7.04
N ASP A 27 1.05 -13.81 8.13
CA ASP A 27 1.13 -15.01 8.96
C ASP A 27 -0.19 -15.30 9.69
N ALA A 28 -0.87 -14.27 10.20
CA ALA A 28 -2.17 -14.44 10.85
C ALA A 28 -3.25 -14.97 9.87
N LEU A 29 -3.25 -14.49 8.62
CA LEU A 29 -4.18 -14.96 7.58
C LEU A 29 -3.84 -16.38 7.12
N ARG A 30 -2.56 -16.73 6.98
CA ARG A 30 -2.11 -18.10 6.67
C ARG A 30 -2.48 -19.06 7.76
N ALA A 31 -2.34 -18.69 9.02
CA ALA A 31 -2.76 -19.49 10.16
C ALA A 31 -4.27 -19.81 10.15
N GLN A 32 -5.07 -19.02 9.44
CA GLN A 32 -6.50 -19.26 9.21
C GLN A 32 -6.80 -19.98 7.89
N GLY A 33 -5.79 -20.57 7.25
CA GLY A 33 -5.93 -21.34 6.01
C GLY A 33 -6.08 -20.49 4.75
N ARG A 34 -5.81 -19.16 4.81
CA ARG A 34 -5.86 -18.31 3.61
C ARG A 34 -4.56 -18.41 2.81
N SER A 35 -4.68 -18.47 1.49
CA SER A 35 -3.54 -18.24 0.60
C SER A 35 -3.24 -16.74 0.55
N VAL A 36 -1.96 -16.36 0.73
CA VAL A 36 -1.55 -14.95 0.84
C VAL A 36 -0.37 -14.66 -0.07
N VAL A 37 -0.58 -13.73 -0.99
CA VAL A 37 0.46 -13.14 -1.84
C VAL A 37 0.88 -11.82 -1.22
N ARG A 38 2.19 -11.69 -0.90
CA ARG A 38 2.80 -10.42 -0.48
C ARG A 38 3.53 -9.80 -1.64
N THR A 39 3.29 -8.52 -1.87
CA THR A 39 3.90 -7.77 -2.96
C THR A 39 4.08 -6.30 -2.58
N ARG A 40 4.61 -5.49 -3.51
CA ARG A 40 4.84 -4.05 -3.29
C ARG A 40 4.81 -3.26 -4.59
N GLU A 41 4.61 -1.96 -4.50
CA GLU A 41 4.76 -1.03 -5.61
C GLU A 41 5.68 0.18 -5.29
N PRO A 42 6.38 0.71 -6.30
CA PRO A 42 6.66 0.05 -7.59
C PRO A 42 7.46 -1.22 -7.39
N GLY A 43 7.19 -2.29 -8.17
CA GLY A 43 7.88 -3.57 -8.06
C GLY A 43 6.94 -4.76 -8.20
N GLY A 44 7.37 -5.91 -7.69
CA GLY A 44 6.58 -7.15 -7.64
C GLY A 44 6.70 -8.04 -8.87
N THR A 45 7.32 -7.58 -9.97
CA THR A 45 7.66 -8.37 -11.15
C THR A 45 9.07 -8.01 -11.62
N PRO A 46 9.75 -8.84 -12.42
CA PRO A 46 11.09 -8.50 -12.93
C PRO A 46 11.13 -7.16 -13.67
N LEU A 47 10.14 -6.86 -14.52
CA LEU A 47 10.07 -5.59 -15.22
C LEU A 47 9.80 -4.44 -14.25
N ALA A 48 8.83 -4.58 -13.36
CA ALA A 48 8.49 -3.54 -12.39
C ALA A 48 9.64 -3.25 -11.41
N GLU A 49 10.46 -4.24 -11.04
CA GLU A 49 11.67 -4.02 -10.23
C GLU A 49 12.76 -3.24 -11.01
N THR A 50 12.93 -3.51 -12.31
CA THR A 50 13.82 -2.70 -13.16
C THR A 50 13.35 -1.26 -13.26
N LEU A 51 12.04 -1.04 -13.46
CA LEU A 51 11.45 0.31 -13.49
C LEU A 51 11.59 1.01 -12.13
N ARG A 52 11.45 0.27 -11.03
CA ARG A 52 11.70 0.78 -9.68
C ARG A 52 13.12 1.26 -9.49
N GLU A 53 14.11 0.51 -9.96
CA GLU A 53 15.52 0.91 -9.88
C GLU A 53 15.75 2.24 -10.60
N LEU A 54 15.27 2.37 -11.83
CA LEU A 54 15.32 3.62 -12.59
C LEU A 54 14.61 4.77 -11.84
N PHE A 55 13.41 4.51 -11.36
CA PHE A 55 12.59 5.47 -10.61
C PHE A 55 13.28 5.97 -9.33
N LEU A 56 14.03 5.13 -8.62
CA LEU A 56 14.69 5.50 -7.37
C LEU A 56 16.08 6.13 -7.57
N THR A 57 16.74 5.85 -8.69
CA THR A 57 18.15 6.23 -8.90
C THR A 57 18.36 7.35 -9.94
N GLN A 58 17.47 7.47 -10.94
CA GLN A 58 17.65 8.43 -12.03
C GLN A 58 16.87 9.72 -11.77
N PRO A 59 17.47 10.90 -12.01
CA PRO A 59 16.72 12.14 -12.04
C PRO A 59 15.78 12.17 -13.24
N MET A 60 14.54 12.62 -13.04
CA MET A 60 13.54 12.73 -14.09
C MET A 60 12.48 13.78 -13.72
N ASP A 61 11.76 14.27 -14.70
CA ASP A 61 10.61 15.17 -14.51
C ASP A 61 9.40 14.41 -13.94
N ALA A 62 8.42 15.13 -13.41
CA ALA A 62 7.26 14.56 -12.74
C ALA A 62 6.37 13.70 -13.65
N LEU A 63 6.27 14.01 -14.94
CA LEU A 63 5.50 13.21 -15.90
C LEU A 63 6.20 11.88 -16.17
N THR A 64 7.50 11.90 -16.44
CA THR A 64 8.31 10.67 -16.63
C THR A 64 8.22 9.78 -15.38
N GLU A 65 8.30 10.38 -14.19
CA GLU A 65 8.15 9.68 -12.91
C GLU A 65 6.78 8.99 -12.80
N ALA A 66 5.69 9.69 -13.11
CA ALA A 66 4.35 9.14 -13.10
C ALA A 66 4.19 8.00 -14.12
N LEU A 67 4.68 8.18 -15.35
CA LEU A 67 4.60 7.17 -16.41
C LEU A 67 5.33 5.88 -16.03
N LEU A 68 6.53 5.96 -15.42
CA LEU A 68 7.27 4.79 -14.95
C LEU A 68 6.51 4.03 -13.86
N VAL A 69 5.94 4.74 -12.88
CA VAL A 69 5.16 4.12 -11.81
C VAL A 69 3.93 3.42 -12.37
N PHE A 70 3.20 4.05 -13.28
CA PHE A 70 2.02 3.45 -13.89
C PHE A 70 2.36 2.30 -14.85
N ALA A 71 3.49 2.35 -15.55
CA ALA A 71 3.97 1.23 -16.37
C ALA A 71 4.30 0.01 -15.48
N ALA A 72 5.03 0.21 -14.39
CA ALA A 72 5.33 -0.83 -13.41
C ALA A 72 4.04 -1.43 -12.81
N ARG A 73 3.07 -0.59 -12.47
CA ARG A 73 1.75 -1.01 -11.95
C ARG A 73 0.98 -1.85 -12.95
N ARG A 74 0.94 -1.47 -14.23
CA ARG A 74 0.23 -2.24 -15.26
C ARG A 74 0.78 -3.65 -15.37
N ASP A 75 2.08 -3.79 -15.40
CA ASP A 75 2.76 -5.08 -15.45
C ASP A 75 2.47 -5.91 -14.18
N HIS A 76 2.57 -5.28 -13.01
CA HIS A 76 2.32 -5.89 -11.71
C HIS A 76 0.86 -6.37 -11.56
N ILE A 77 -0.13 -5.57 -11.98
CA ILE A 77 -1.54 -5.98 -11.98
C ILE A 77 -1.71 -7.23 -12.84
N GLY A 78 -1.19 -7.21 -14.07
CA GLY A 78 -1.38 -8.30 -15.03
C GLY A 78 -0.71 -9.61 -14.61
N GLN A 79 0.49 -9.53 -14.04
CA GLN A 79 1.28 -10.73 -13.73
C GLN A 79 1.08 -11.26 -12.30
N VAL A 80 0.72 -10.43 -11.34
CA VAL A 80 0.66 -10.82 -9.93
C VAL A 80 -0.71 -10.59 -9.31
N ILE A 81 -1.22 -9.35 -9.32
CA ILE A 81 -2.41 -9.00 -8.52
C ILE A 81 -3.65 -9.69 -9.08
N ALA A 82 -3.99 -9.45 -10.34
CA ALA A 82 -5.22 -9.99 -10.93
C ALA A 82 -5.24 -11.53 -10.93
N PRO A 83 -4.15 -12.25 -11.30
CA PRO A 83 -4.13 -13.71 -11.21
C PRO A 83 -4.29 -14.24 -9.77
N ALA A 84 -3.70 -13.58 -8.76
CA ALA A 84 -3.84 -13.97 -7.37
C ALA A 84 -5.30 -13.81 -6.88
N LEU A 85 -5.92 -12.66 -7.18
CA LEU A 85 -7.31 -12.40 -6.85
C LEU A 85 -8.27 -13.37 -7.54
N ALA A 86 -7.99 -13.75 -8.78
CA ALA A 86 -8.78 -14.75 -9.53
C ALA A 86 -8.75 -16.15 -8.87
N ARG A 87 -7.63 -16.50 -8.21
CA ARG A 87 -7.51 -17.75 -7.43
C ARG A 87 -8.20 -17.69 -6.07
N GLY A 88 -8.68 -16.53 -5.63
CA GLY A 88 -9.23 -16.32 -4.29
C GLY A 88 -8.18 -16.00 -3.21
N ASP A 89 -6.93 -15.70 -3.60
CA ASP A 89 -5.86 -15.36 -2.68
C ASP A 89 -6.09 -13.99 -2.02
N VAL A 90 -5.52 -13.78 -0.85
CA VAL A 90 -5.38 -12.44 -0.25
C VAL A 90 -4.10 -11.80 -0.77
N VAL A 91 -4.22 -10.66 -1.43
CA VAL A 91 -3.08 -9.86 -1.87
C VAL A 91 -2.82 -8.76 -0.85
N LEU A 92 -1.63 -8.77 -0.23
CA LEU A 92 -1.13 -7.71 0.65
C LEU A 92 -0.05 -6.94 -0.11
N CYS A 93 -0.33 -5.67 -0.43
CA CYS A 93 0.56 -4.83 -1.22
C CYS A 93 1.09 -3.65 -0.41
N ASP A 94 2.41 -3.54 -0.27
CA ASP A 94 3.05 -2.35 0.29
C ASP A 94 3.06 -1.27 -0.77
N ARG A 95 2.19 -0.28 -0.62
CA ARG A 95 1.81 0.79 -1.54
C ARG A 95 1.04 0.31 -2.79
N PHE A 96 0.24 1.20 -3.31
CA PHE A 96 -0.47 1.07 -4.58
C PHE A 96 -0.75 2.46 -5.14
N THR A 97 -1.88 2.66 -5.79
CA THR A 97 -2.21 3.93 -6.48
C THR A 97 -2.23 5.14 -5.54
N ASP A 98 -2.66 4.98 -4.29
CA ASP A 98 -2.75 6.09 -3.33
C ASP A 98 -1.38 6.71 -3.03
N ALA A 99 -0.30 5.89 -3.03
CA ALA A 99 1.07 6.39 -2.94
C ALA A 99 1.44 7.29 -4.13
N THR A 100 0.98 6.98 -5.34
CA THR A 100 1.24 7.80 -6.52
C THR A 100 0.57 9.18 -6.40
N PHE A 101 -0.69 9.21 -5.96
CA PHE A 101 -1.36 10.49 -5.69
C PHE A 101 -0.70 11.27 -4.57
N ALA A 102 -0.20 10.59 -3.54
CA ALA A 102 0.47 11.25 -2.43
C ALA A 102 1.84 11.80 -2.84
N TYR A 103 2.70 11.01 -3.49
CA TYR A 103 4.08 11.39 -3.79
C TYR A 103 4.20 12.22 -5.06
N GLN A 104 3.64 11.77 -6.19
CA GLN A 104 3.71 12.50 -7.45
C GLN A 104 2.70 13.66 -7.46
N GLY A 105 1.46 13.44 -6.97
CA GLY A 105 0.45 14.49 -6.85
C GLY A 105 0.83 15.51 -5.78
N GLY A 106 0.69 15.17 -4.51
CA GLY A 106 0.94 16.08 -3.39
C GLY A 106 2.39 16.50 -3.27
N GLY A 107 3.31 15.55 -3.21
CA GLY A 107 4.74 15.81 -3.00
C GLY A 107 5.37 16.60 -4.16
N ARG A 108 5.23 16.13 -5.40
CA ARG A 108 5.79 16.76 -6.61
C ARG A 108 4.90 17.86 -7.23
N GLY A 109 3.64 17.99 -6.80
CA GLY A 109 2.69 18.93 -7.39
C GLY A 109 2.24 18.57 -8.81
N PHE A 110 2.33 17.28 -9.20
CA PHE A 110 1.86 16.85 -10.51
C PHE A 110 0.33 16.81 -10.56
N ALA A 111 -0.25 17.19 -11.71
CA ALA A 111 -1.69 17.34 -11.87
C ALA A 111 -2.47 16.06 -11.54
N THR A 112 -3.33 16.11 -10.54
CA THR A 112 -4.13 14.97 -10.06
C THR A 112 -5.12 14.46 -11.11
N GLU A 113 -5.60 15.34 -11.99
CA GLU A 113 -6.46 14.97 -13.14
C GLU A 113 -5.71 14.04 -14.10
N THR A 114 -4.43 14.32 -14.37
CA THR A 114 -3.59 13.45 -15.22
C THR A 114 -3.33 12.12 -14.55
N LEU A 115 -3.05 12.11 -13.24
CA LEU A 115 -2.92 10.86 -12.46
C LEU A 115 -4.20 10.03 -12.52
N SER A 116 -5.37 10.67 -12.43
CA SER A 116 -6.66 9.97 -12.50
C SER A 116 -6.95 9.38 -13.89
N ILE A 117 -6.46 10.00 -14.96
CA ILE A 117 -6.53 9.43 -16.31
C ILE A 117 -5.64 8.18 -16.41
N LEU A 118 -4.38 8.28 -15.96
CA LEU A 118 -3.43 7.17 -15.97
C LEU A 118 -3.92 6.01 -15.08
N GLU A 119 -4.47 6.32 -13.91
CA GLU A 119 -5.08 5.35 -13.00
C GLU A 119 -6.15 4.52 -13.72
N ARG A 120 -7.13 5.19 -14.35
CA ARG A 120 -8.18 4.51 -15.11
C ARG A 120 -7.63 3.68 -16.26
N MET A 121 -6.69 4.22 -17.05
CA MET A 121 -6.08 3.50 -18.17
C MET A 121 -5.38 2.21 -17.74
N VAL A 122 -4.70 2.24 -16.59
CA VAL A 122 -3.85 1.16 -16.11
C VAL A 122 -4.64 0.12 -15.32
N GLN A 123 -5.62 0.55 -14.52
CA GLN A 123 -6.35 -0.31 -13.58
C GLN A 123 -7.69 -0.84 -14.13
N THR A 124 -8.18 -0.34 -15.27
CA THR A 124 -9.35 -0.89 -15.97
C THR A 124 -8.93 -1.93 -17.00
N GLY A 125 -9.86 -2.79 -17.41
CA GLY A 125 -9.61 -3.81 -18.44
C GLY A 125 -8.67 -4.91 -17.96
N THR A 126 -8.76 -5.27 -16.69
CA THR A 126 -8.04 -6.45 -16.17
C THR A 126 -8.72 -7.73 -16.59
N ALA A 127 -7.97 -8.83 -16.67
CA ALA A 127 -8.57 -10.14 -16.97
C ALA A 127 -9.56 -10.61 -15.89
N LEU A 128 -9.48 -10.04 -14.69
CA LEU A 128 -10.36 -10.36 -13.56
C LEU A 128 -11.73 -9.65 -13.69
N GLU A 129 -11.70 -8.36 -14.00
CA GLU A 129 -12.88 -7.48 -14.09
C GLU A 129 -12.68 -6.53 -15.29
N PRO A 130 -13.08 -6.95 -16.50
CA PRO A 130 -12.81 -6.18 -17.73
C PRO A 130 -13.46 -4.80 -17.75
N ASP A 131 -14.63 -4.65 -17.13
CA ASP A 131 -15.42 -3.42 -17.17
C ASP A 131 -15.24 -2.55 -15.92
N LEU A 132 -14.55 -3.03 -14.90
CA LEU A 132 -14.34 -2.33 -13.63
C LEU A 132 -12.88 -1.92 -13.44
N MET A 133 -12.69 -0.82 -12.73
CA MET A 133 -11.37 -0.41 -12.28
C MET A 133 -10.96 -1.24 -11.07
N LEU A 134 -9.79 -1.83 -11.12
CA LEU A 134 -9.22 -2.55 -9.97
C LEU A 134 -8.86 -1.57 -8.86
N GLU A 135 -9.56 -1.68 -7.75
CA GLU A 135 -9.29 -0.92 -6.52
C GLU A 135 -9.03 -1.86 -5.34
N PRO A 136 -8.29 -1.42 -4.32
CA PRO A 136 -8.18 -2.16 -3.07
C PRO A 136 -9.54 -2.28 -2.36
N ASP A 137 -9.81 -3.47 -1.81
CA ASP A 137 -10.94 -3.69 -0.90
C ASP A 137 -10.75 -2.98 0.44
N LEU A 138 -9.47 -2.77 0.82
CA LEU A 138 -9.07 -2.05 2.03
C LEU A 138 -7.72 -1.40 1.83
N THR A 139 -7.64 -0.12 2.17
CA THR A 139 -6.40 0.64 2.30
C THR A 139 -6.14 0.94 3.78
N LEU A 140 -5.08 0.37 4.32
CA LEU A 140 -4.59 0.63 5.66
C LEU A 140 -3.59 1.80 5.58
N TRP A 141 -4.03 3.00 5.93
CA TRP A 141 -3.19 4.19 5.89
C TRP A 141 -2.53 4.42 7.25
N PHE A 142 -1.22 4.16 7.30
CA PHE A 142 -0.35 4.39 8.45
C PHE A 142 -0.02 5.88 8.52
N ASP A 143 -0.84 6.60 9.27
CA ASP A 143 -0.70 8.03 9.48
C ASP A 143 0.35 8.29 10.56
N LEU A 144 1.42 8.97 10.18
CA LEU A 144 2.53 9.34 11.05
C LEU A 144 3.00 10.75 10.71
N GLU A 145 3.29 11.52 11.73
CA GLU A 145 3.86 12.86 11.58
C GLU A 145 5.24 12.77 10.90
N PRO A 146 5.52 13.59 9.85
CA PRO A 146 6.74 13.49 9.05
C PRO A 146 8.04 13.58 9.85
N GLY A 147 8.11 14.44 10.88
CA GLY A 147 9.30 14.57 11.73
C GLY A 147 9.59 13.30 12.54
N VAL A 148 8.54 12.60 12.99
CA VAL A 148 8.68 11.30 13.68
C VAL A 148 9.14 10.22 12.71
N ALA A 149 8.62 10.23 11.49
CA ALA A 149 9.04 9.29 10.45
C ALA A 149 10.51 9.49 10.07
N ALA A 150 10.94 10.74 9.85
CA ALA A 150 12.32 11.07 9.55
C ALA A 150 13.28 10.61 10.66
N ALA A 151 12.93 10.84 11.95
CA ALA A 151 13.74 10.40 13.08
C ALA A 151 13.91 8.86 13.12
N ARG A 152 12.92 8.08 12.67
CA ARG A 152 13.00 6.61 12.58
C ARG A 152 13.90 6.13 11.43
N LEU A 153 14.00 6.89 10.34
CA LEU A 153 14.78 6.52 9.15
C LEU A 153 16.28 6.80 9.29
N VAL A 154 16.68 7.82 10.04
CA VAL A 154 18.10 8.24 10.20
C VAL A 154 19.03 7.10 10.64
N SER A 155 18.50 6.04 11.26
CA SER A 155 19.31 4.93 11.79
C SER A 155 19.42 3.70 10.86
N ALA A 156 18.75 3.68 9.69
CA ALA A 156 18.57 2.42 8.97
C ALA A 156 19.49 2.22 7.73
N ARG A 157 19.65 3.22 6.86
CA ARG A 157 20.45 3.14 5.62
C ARG A 157 20.61 4.53 4.97
N ALA A 158 21.45 4.62 3.91
CA ALA A 158 21.49 5.83 3.08
C ALA A 158 20.09 6.07 2.45
N PRO A 159 19.58 7.32 2.53
CA PRO A 159 18.26 7.67 2.01
C PRO A 159 18.21 7.54 0.48
N ASP A 160 17.09 7.06 -0.05
CA ASP A 160 16.82 7.16 -1.46
C ASP A 160 16.39 8.58 -1.88
N ARG A 161 16.13 8.79 -3.17
CA ARG A 161 15.78 10.08 -3.76
C ARG A 161 14.50 10.71 -3.17
N PHE A 162 13.58 9.93 -2.64
CA PHE A 162 12.37 10.41 -1.97
C PHE A 162 12.59 10.64 -0.49
N GLU A 163 13.27 9.72 0.17
CA GLU A 163 13.63 9.86 1.59
C GLU A 163 14.55 11.07 1.86
N ALA A 164 15.29 11.52 0.83
CA ALA A 164 16.13 12.72 0.88
C ALA A 164 15.35 14.05 0.71
N GLN A 165 14.03 14.02 0.52
CA GLN A 165 13.22 15.23 0.41
C GLN A 165 13.03 15.91 1.76
N ASP A 166 12.65 17.18 1.74
CA ASP A 166 12.47 18.01 2.93
C ASP A 166 11.13 17.73 3.67
N ALA A 167 11.00 18.31 4.84
CA ALA A 167 9.80 18.16 5.67
C ALA A 167 8.54 18.73 5.00
N GLU A 168 8.68 19.76 4.16
CA GLU A 168 7.56 20.36 3.44
C GLU A 168 7.00 19.40 2.40
N PHE A 169 7.88 18.70 1.67
CA PHE A 169 7.48 17.64 0.75
C PHE A 169 6.66 16.56 1.45
N PHE A 170 7.15 16.04 2.58
CA PHE A 170 6.42 15.02 3.34
C PHE A 170 5.13 15.54 3.97
N GLY A 171 5.05 16.83 4.31
CA GLY A 171 3.81 17.49 4.74
C GLY A 171 2.75 17.44 3.63
N ARG A 172 3.14 17.77 2.38
CA ARG A 172 2.24 17.67 1.22
C ARG A 172 1.83 16.23 0.92
N VAL A 173 2.74 15.27 1.04
CA VAL A 173 2.44 13.83 0.89
C VAL A 173 1.41 13.37 1.92
N ALA A 174 1.59 13.72 3.19
CA ALA A 174 0.64 13.37 4.26
C ALA A 174 -0.74 13.99 4.03
N GLN A 175 -0.79 15.25 3.60
CA GLN A 175 -2.04 15.91 3.24
C GLN A 175 -2.76 15.20 2.08
N ALA A 176 -2.04 14.81 1.04
CA ALA A 176 -2.62 14.11 -0.10
C ALA A 176 -3.19 12.73 0.29
N TYR A 177 -2.52 11.98 1.17
CA TYR A 177 -3.11 10.77 1.75
C TYR A 177 -4.40 11.05 2.52
N ALA A 178 -4.45 12.12 3.31
CA ALA A 178 -5.66 12.51 4.04
C ALA A 178 -6.80 12.90 3.07
N GLU A 179 -6.50 13.51 1.94
CA GLU A 179 -7.48 13.84 0.89
C GLU A 179 -8.02 12.58 0.20
N ARG A 180 -7.15 11.62 -0.16
CA ARG A 180 -7.56 10.32 -0.70
C ARG A 180 -8.44 9.57 0.30
N ALA A 181 -8.09 9.55 1.58
CA ALA A 181 -8.88 8.90 2.62
C ALA A 181 -10.26 9.53 2.78
N ARG A 182 -10.36 10.87 2.71
CA ARG A 182 -11.65 11.58 2.76
C ARG A 182 -12.51 11.32 1.52
N ALA A 183 -11.89 11.15 0.36
CA ALA A 183 -12.60 10.86 -0.90
C ALA A 183 -13.13 9.42 -0.97
N ALA A 184 -12.51 8.46 -0.27
CA ALA A 184 -12.88 7.05 -0.31
C ALA A 184 -12.98 6.41 1.10
N PRO A 185 -13.86 6.95 1.99
CA PRO A 185 -13.90 6.55 3.40
C PRO A 185 -14.30 5.09 3.61
N GLN A 186 -14.97 4.46 2.64
CA GLN A 186 -15.40 3.05 2.76
C GLN A 186 -14.22 2.08 2.68
N ARG A 187 -13.20 2.39 1.86
CA ARG A 187 -12.04 1.53 1.70
C ARG A 187 -10.84 1.93 2.56
N PHE A 188 -10.77 3.18 3.03
CA PHE A 188 -9.67 3.61 3.90
C PHE A 188 -9.94 3.32 5.38
N VAL A 189 -8.89 2.83 6.05
CA VAL A 189 -8.81 2.83 7.52
C VAL A 189 -7.52 3.53 7.92
N ARG A 190 -7.67 4.64 8.64
CA ARG A 190 -6.56 5.35 9.26
C ARG A 190 -6.01 4.54 10.43
N ILE A 191 -4.72 4.29 10.43
CA ILE A 191 -3.95 3.63 11.49
C ILE A 191 -3.04 4.69 12.12
N ASP A 192 -3.24 5.00 13.39
CA ASP A 192 -2.32 5.89 14.14
C ASP A 192 -0.98 5.16 14.34
N ALA A 193 -0.01 5.45 13.47
CA ALA A 193 1.30 4.82 13.47
C ALA A 193 2.26 5.41 14.52
N ALA A 194 1.83 6.41 15.29
CA ALA A 194 2.56 6.91 16.46
C ALA A 194 2.42 6.00 17.69
N GLN A 195 1.39 5.15 17.71
CA GLN A 195 1.16 4.19 18.78
C GLN A 195 2.29 3.15 18.88
N SER A 196 2.33 2.41 20.00
CA SER A 196 3.21 1.25 20.13
C SER A 196 2.92 0.22 19.03
N ARG A 197 3.91 -0.63 18.72
CA ARG A 197 3.73 -1.73 17.74
C ARG A 197 2.49 -2.57 18.05
N HIS A 198 2.21 -2.84 19.33
CA HIS A 198 1.02 -3.54 19.77
C HIS A 198 -0.27 -2.76 19.49
N GLY A 199 -0.29 -1.45 19.77
CA GLY A 199 -1.45 -0.59 19.52
C GLY A 199 -1.76 -0.46 18.01
N VAL A 200 -0.73 -0.35 17.15
CA VAL A 200 -0.90 -0.38 15.70
C VAL A 200 -1.47 -1.72 15.24
N TRP A 201 -0.95 -2.83 15.76
CA TRP A 201 -1.45 -4.18 15.47
C TRP A 201 -2.93 -4.35 15.85
N GLN A 202 -3.34 -3.86 17.02
CA GLN A 202 -4.73 -3.91 17.46
C GLN A 202 -5.67 -3.12 16.53
N GLN A 203 -5.28 -1.92 16.08
CA GLN A 203 -6.06 -1.13 15.13
C GLN A 203 -6.25 -1.88 13.80
N LEU A 204 -5.15 -2.43 13.26
CA LEU A 204 -5.14 -3.18 12.01
C LEU A 204 -6.02 -4.42 12.09
N THR A 205 -5.82 -5.26 13.10
CA THR A 205 -6.61 -6.50 13.26
C THR A 205 -8.08 -6.20 13.52
N SER A 206 -8.40 -5.18 14.30
CA SER A 206 -9.78 -4.73 14.52
C SER A 206 -10.46 -4.30 13.22
N ALA A 207 -9.74 -3.67 12.28
CA ALA A 207 -10.28 -3.29 10.99
C ALA A 207 -10.67 -4.50 10.13
N LEU A 208 -9.88 -5.58 10.15
CA LEU A 208 -10.16 -6.81 9.42
C LEU A 208 -11.24 -7.66 10.11
N VAL A 209 -11.22 -7.73 11.44
CA VAL A 209 -12.25 -8.46 12.21
C VAL A 209 -13.63 -7.85 11.96
N ARG A 210 -13.76 -6.53 11.99
CA ARG A 210 -15.05 -5.85 11.69
C ARG A 210 -15.58 -6.14 10.29
N ARG A 211 -14.70 -6.49 9.34
CA ARG A 211 -15.07 -6.90 7.97
C ARG A 211 -15.30 -8.42 7.82
N GLY A 212 -15.09 -9.19 8.88
CA GLY A 212 -15.19 -10.65 8.84
C GLY A 212 -14.03 -11.32 8.07
N TRP A 213 -12.91 -10.62 7.86
CA TRP A 213 -11.78 -11.13 7.07
C TRP A 213 -10.67 -11.76 7.93
N LEU A 214 -10.70 -11.49 9.22
CA LEU A 214 -9.82 -12.09 10.22
C LEU A 214 -10.68 -12.56 11.39
N ALA A 215 -10.53 -13.81 11.84
CA ALA A 215 -11.20 -14.28 13.03
C ALA A 215 -10.52 -13.70 14.28
N ILE A 216 -11.30 -13.45 15.32
CA ILE A 216 -10.75 -13.08 16.63
C ILE A 216 -9.92 -14.26 17.11
N MET A 217 -8.60 -14.07 17.24
CA MET A 217 -7.75 -15.03 17.94
C MET A 217 -8.12 -14.96 19.43
N VAL A 218 -9.05 -15.80 19.85
CA VAL A 218 -9.20 -16.09 21.28
C VAL A 218 -7.92 -16.82 21.67
N ALA A 219 -7.10 -16.22 22.53
CA ALA A 219 -5.97 -16.93 23.11
C ALA A 219 -6.51 -18.27 23.67
N PRO A 220 -5.85 -19.42 23.43
CA PRO A 220 -6.29 -20.67 24.03
C PRO A 220 -6.39 -20.45 25.54
N PRO A 221 -7.44 -20.97 26.20
CA PRO A 221 -7.56 -20.90 27.66
C PRO A 221 -6.24 -21.40 28.24
N GLY A 222 -5.58 -20.53 29.02
CA GLY A 222 -4.25 -20.77 29.52
C GLY A 222 -4.14 -22.17 30.10
N GLY A 223 -3.24 -22.97 29.51
CA GLY A 223 -2.77 -24.16 30.18
C GLY A 223 -2.11 -23.71 31.48
N ALA A 224 -2.76 -23.99 32.59
CA ALA A 224 -2.16 -23.91 33.90
C ALA A 224 -0.94 -24.85 33.90
N ALA A 225 0.21 -24.33 34.22
CA ALA A 225 1.37 -25.05 34.68
C ALA A 225 1.83 -24.42 35.98
#